data_fba15c14bfa9d7257641e7ed21bde805
#
_entry.id   fba15c14bfa9d7257641e7ed21bde805
#
_cell.length_a   1.000
_cell.length_b   1.000
_cell.length_c   1.000
_cell.angle_alpha   90.00
_cell.angle_beta   90.00
_cell.angle_gamma   90.00
#
_symmetry.space_group_name_H-M   'P 1'
#
loop_
_entity.id
_entity.type
_entity.pdbx_description
1 polymer ?
#
loop_
_entity_poly.entity_id
_entity_poly.type
_entity_poly.pdbx_seq_one_letter_code
_entity_poly.pdbx_strand_id
1 'polypeptide(L)'
;MSEDTLVIHPNDGFDLGLMTTSHPVYIYRGISIADFKEQNGDRLGGKILLKNECRMGSVELSTRVWEKLGKPKRVQLYYNEPNLLVWVPPQKES
;
A
#
# COMPACT_ATOMS: atom_id res chain seq x y z
N MET A 1 -12.20 6.09 15.40
CA MET A 1 -10.91 6.28 14.75
C MET A 1 -10.88 5.53 13.42
N SER A 2 -10.64 6.24 12.35
CA SER A 2 -10.62 5.61 11.05
C SER A 2 -9.26 4.96 10.80
N GLU A 3 -9.26 3.69 10.42
CA GLU A 3 -8.06 3.02 9.97
C GLU A 3 -7.74 3.44 8.54
N ASP A 4 -6.46 3.51 8.22
CA ASP A 4 -6.04 3.76 6.86
C ASP A 4 -6.39 2.53 6.01
N THR A 5 -7.09 2.76 4.91
CA THR A 5 -7.57 1.68 4.06
C THR A 5 -7.03 1.86 2.65
N LEU A 6 -6.53 0.76 2.07
CA LEU A 6 -6.16 0.69 0.67
C LEU A 6 -7.12 -0.24 -0.03
N VAL A 7 -7.48 0.10 -1.27
CA VAL A 7 -8.32 -0.76 -2.10
C VAL A 7 -7.57 -1.11 -3.37
N ILE A 8 -7.52 -2.39 -3.69
CA ILE A 8 -6.91 -2.90 -4.92
C ILE A 8 -7.82 -3.94 -5.55
N HIS A 9 -7.57 -4.25 -6.80
CA HIS A 9 -8.30 -5.31 -7.49
C HIS A 9 -7.89 -6.68 -6.93
N PRO A 10 -8.82 -7.65 -6.84
CA PRO A 10 -8.48 -8.98 -6.34
C PRO A 10 -7.31 -9.65 -7.06
N ASN A 11 -7.17 -9.47 -8.37
CA ASN A 11 -6.04 -10.04 -9.10
C ASN A 11 -4.72 -9.47 -8.61
N ASP A 12 -4.67 -8.17 -8.32
CA ASP A 12 -3.46 -7.55 -7.76
C ASP A 12 -3.19 -8.07 -6.35
N GLY A 13 -4.25 -8.31 -5.58
CA GLY A 13 -4.13 -8.90 -4.26
C GLY A 13 -3.53 -10.29 -4.30
N PHE A 14 -3.96 -11.13 -5.23
CA PHE A 14 -3.41 -12.47 -5.38
C PHE A 14 -1.92 -12.43 -5.74
N ASP A 15 -1.50 -11.46 -6.55
CA ASP A 15 -0.09 -11.28 -6.87
C ASP A 15 0.75 -10.93 -5.64
N LEU A 16 0.13 -10.29 -4.64
CA LEU A 16 0.78 -9.99 -3.37
C LEU A 16 0.71 -11.15 -2.37
N GLY A 17 -0.06 -12.19 -2.67
CA GLY A 17 -0.27 -13.31 -1.78
C GLY A 17 -1.46 -13.16 -0.85
N LEU A 18 -2.36 -12.21 -1.15
CA LEU A 18 -3.56 -11.99 -0.34
C LEU A 18 -4.68 -12.89 -0.83
N MET A 19 -5.31 -13.60 0.08
CA MET A 19 -6.28 -14.64 -0.26
C MET A 19 -7.70 -14.35 0.18
N THR A 20 -7.93 -13.26 0.91
CA THR A 20 -9.25 -12.87 1.35
C THR A 20 -9.55 -11.43 0.91
N THR A 21 -10.82 -11.01 1.04
CA THR A 21 -11.24 -9.70 0.56
C THR A 21 -10.85 -8.56 1.51
N SER A 22 -10.39 -8.88 2.70
CA SER A 22 -9.98 -7.87 3.69
C SER A 22 -8.81 -8.41 4.50
N HIS A 23 -7.73 -7.65 4.55
CA HIS A 23 -6.54 -8.03 5.31
C HIS A 23 -6.10 -6.89 6.21
N PRO A 24 -5.99 -7.12 7.52
CA PRO A 24 -5.32 -6.16 8.38
C PRO A 24 -3.83 -6.14 8.07
N VAL A 25 -3.24 -4.95 8.01
CA VAL A 25 -1.83 -4.79 7.70
C VAL A 25 -1.24 -3.66 8.53
N TYR A 26 0.10 -3.68 8.65
CA TYR A 26 0.85 -2.54 9.14
C TYR A 26 1.44 -1.82 7.92
N ILE A 27 1.05 -0.59 7.73
CA ILE A 27 1.40 0.19 6.55
C ILE A 27 2.67 0.98 6.82
N TYR A 28 3.70 0.73 6.03
CA TYR A 28 4.93 1.53 6.03
C TYR A 28 4.89 2.48 4.84
N ARG A 29 5.37 3.68 5.03
CA ARG A 29 5.43 4.67 3.98
C ARG A 29 6.60 5.61 4.18
N GLY A 30 7.08 6.19 3.07
CA GLY A 30 8.16 7.17 3.13
C GLY A 30 9.52 6.60 3.49
N ILE A 31 9.70 5.29 3.32
CA ILE A 31 10.97 4.61 3.61
C ILE A 31 11.42 3.83 2.39
N SER A 32 12.69 3.42 2.41
CA SER A 32 13.24 2.58 1.36
C SER A 32 12.77 1.13 1.49
N ILE A 33 12.93 0.36 0.42
CA ILE A 33 12.63 -1.07 0.44
C ILE A 33 13.52 -1.79 1.46
N ALA A 34 14.79 -1.38 1.57
CA ALA A 34 15.70 -1.98 2.54
C ALA A 34 15.23 -1.74 3.97
N ASP A 35 14.80 -0.52 4.30
CA ASP A 35 14.26 -0.21 5.62
C ASP A 35 13.00 -1.01 5.91
N PHE A 36 12.15 -1.19 4.90
CA PHE A 36 10.95 -2.01 5.04
C PHE A 36 11.30 -3.46 5.38
N LYS A 37 12.28 -4.04 4.71
CA LYS A 37 12.70 -5.42 4.98
C LYS A 37 13.25 -5.60 6.39
N GLU A 38 13.87 -4.55 6.92
CA GLU A 38 14.40 -4.56 8.28
C GLU A 38 13.36 -4.09 9.31
N GLN A 39 12.17 -3.73 8.86
CA GLN A 39 11.08 -3.22 9.69
C GLN A 39 11.47 -1.93 10.41
N ASN A 40 12.32 -1.13 9.78
CA ASN A 40 12.69 0.18 10.28
C ASN A 40 11.73 1.24 9.73
N GLY A 41 11.28 2.13 10.59
CA GLY A 41 10.39 3.23 10.21
C GLY A 41 9.05 3.15 10.92
N ASP A 42 8.27 4.21 10.76
CA ASP A 42 6.94 4.31 11.37
C ASP A 42 5.94 3.49 10.56
N ARG A 43 5.08 2.79 11.29
CA ARG A 43 4.02 2.00 10.67
C ARG A 43 2.66 2.44 11.21
N LEU A 44 1.65 2.29 10.39
CA LEU A 44 0.27 2.60 10.75
C LEU A 44 -0.56 1.34 10.64
N GLY A 45 -1.47 1.15 11.60
CA GLY A 45 -2.48 0.11 11.48
C GLY A 45 -3.47 0.46 10.39
N GLY A 46 -3.78 -0.51 9.53
CA GLY A 46 -4.73 -0.30 8.45
C GLY A 46 -5.18 -1.62 7.87
N LYS A 47 -5.79 -1.55 6.71
CA LYS A 47 -6.25 -2.76 6.01
C LYS A 47 -6.23 -2.57 4.50
N ILE A 48 -6.13 -3.70 3.81
CA ILE A 48 -6.29 -3.76 2.36
C ILE A 48 -7.64 -4.42 2.08
N LEU A 49 -8.40 -3.81 1.20
CA LEU A 49 -9.65 -4.37 0.69
C LEU A 49 -9.46 -4.75 -0.78
N LEU A 50 -9.95 -5.93 -1.14
CA LEU A 50 -9.93 -6.39 -2.53
C LEU A 50 -11.34 -6.19 -3.09
N LYS A 51 -11.47 -5.29 -4.05
CA LYS A 51 -12.76 -4.96 -4.66
C LYS A 51 -12.69 -5.01 -6.18
N ASN A 52 -13.63 -5.69 -6.80
CA ASN A 52 -13.71 -5.79 -8.26
C ASN A 52 -13.92 -4.42 -8.92
N GLU A 53 -14.50 -3.47 -8.22
CA GLU A 53 -14.72 -2.12 -8.72
C GLU A 53 -13.43 -1.33 -8.88
N CYS A 54 -12.38 -1.74 -8.18
CA CYS A 54 -11.08 -1.10 -8.32
C CYS A 54 -10.44 -1.56 -9.62
N ARG A 55 -9.86 -0.62 -10.36
CA ARG A 55 -9.20 -0.94 -11.64
C ARG A 55 -7.95 -1.76 -11.38
N MET A 56 -7.73 -2.80 -12.18
CA MET A 56 -6.48 -3.57 -12.12
C MET A 56 -5.28 -2.67 -12.38
N GLY A 57 -4.22 -2.87 -11.62
CA GLY A 57 -3.02 -2.05 -11.70
C GLY A 57 -3.13 -0.71 -11.00
N SER A 58 -4.25 -0.44 -10.34
CA SER A 58 -4.48 0.81 -9.61
C SER A 58 -4.63 0.53 -8.12
N VAL A 59 -4.26 1.50 -7.31
CA VAL A 59 -4.43 1.45 -5.86
C VAL A 59 -5.23 2.67 -5.43
N GLU A 60 -6.33 2.43 -4.72
CA GLU A 60 -7.07 3.53 -4.11
C GLU A 60 -6.55 3.72 -2.69
N LEU A 61 -6.04 4.89 -2.42
CA LEU A 61 -5.51 5.27 -1.11
C LEU A 61 -6.51 6.20 -0.43
N SER A 62 -6.57 6.13 0.91
CA SER A 62 -7.25 7.17 1.63
C SER A 62 -6.57 8.52 1.35
N THR A 63 -7.34 9.60 1.35
CA THR A 63 -6.80 10.93 1.11
C THR A 63 -5.65 11.25 2.07
N ARG A 64 -5.78 10.81 3.30
CA ARG A 64 -4.79 11.03 4.34
C ARG A 64 -3.44 10.38 4.00
N VAL A 65 -3.46 9.12 3.56
CA VAL A 65 -2.23 8.43 3.16
C VAL A 65 -1.64 9.06 1.91
N TRP A 66 -2.48 9.37 0.95
CA TRP A 66 -2.05 9.98 -0.30
C TRP A 66 -1.36 11.33 -0.09
N GLU A 67 -1.95 12.17 0.78
CA GLU A 67 -1.35 13.47 1.11
C GLU A 67 -0.01 13.31 1.82
N LYS A 68 0.09 12.35 2.74
CA LYS A 68 1.34 12.10 3.45
C LYS A 68 2.46 11.60 2.55
N LEU A 69 2.11 10.95 1.45
CA LEU A 69 3.07 10.50 0.46
C LEU A 69 3.50 11.60 -0.53
N GLY A 70 2.93 12.80 -0.42
CA GLY A 70 3.22 13.89 -1.35
C GLY A 70 2.37 13.85 -2.60
N LYS A 71 1.20 13.25 -2.54
CA LYS A 71 0.24 13.15 -3.65
C LYS A 71 0.84 12.50 -4.90
N PRO A 72 1.44 11.31 -4.77
CA PRO A 72 2.11 10.67 -5.90
C PRO A 72 1.11 10.22 -6.96
N LYS A 73 1.56 10.18 -8.20
CA LYS A 73 0.77 9.65 -9.31
C LYS A 73 0.86 8.13 -9.39
N ARG A 74 1.93 7.55 -8.86
CA ARG A 74 2.16 6.11 -8.88
C ARG A 74 2.72 5.67 -7.55
N VAL A 75 2.30 4.48 -7.13
CA VAL A 75 2.87 3.80 -5.98
C VAL A 75 3.08 2.33 -6.33
N GLN A 76 4.00 1.69 -5.63
CA GLN A 76 4.18 0.25 -5.69
C GLN A 76 3.95 -0.33 -4.30
N LEU A 77 3.37 -1.51 -4.27
CA LEU A 77 3.09 -2.20 -3.01
C LEU A 77 4.04 -3.38 -2.86
N TYR A 78 4.64 -3.49 -1.68
CA TYR A 78 5.44 -4.63 -1.29
C TYR A 78 4.82 -5.21 -0.03
N TYR A 79 4.53 -6.49 -0.06
CA TYR A 79 3.84 -7.14 1.05
C TYR A 79 4.72 -8.24 1.65
N ASN A 80 4.92 -8.17 2.95
CA ASN A 80 5.60 -9.18 3.74
C ASN A 80 4.81 -9.33 5.04
N GLU A 81 3.90 -10.30 5.06
CA GLU A 81 2.90 -10.45 6.10
C GLU A 81 3.47 -10.25 7.51
N PRO A 82 2.88 -9.41 8.36
CA PRO A 82 1.69 -8.56 8.15
C PRO A 82 2.02 -7.15 7.67
N ASN A 83 3.19 -6.93 7.13
CA ASN A 83 3.70 -5.59 6.78
C ASN A 83 3.47 -5.28 5.30
N LEU A 84 3.06 -4.06 5.04
CA LEU A 84 2.85 -3.56 3.68
C LEU A 84 3.62 -2.26 3.51
N LEU A 85 4.43 -2.17 2.46
CA LEU A 85 5.09 -0.93 2.09
C LEU A 85 4.35 -0.29 0.91
N VAL A 86 3.94 0.96 1.09
CA VAL A 86 3.47 1.80 -0.01
C VAL A 86 4.68 2.63 -0.45
N TRP A 87 5.29 2.22 -1.54
CA TRP A 87 6.53 2.81 -2.02
C TRP A 87 6.27 3.70 -3.22
N VAL A 88 6.83 4.91 -3.17
CA VAL A 88 6.72 5.86 -4.27
C VAL A 88 7.99 5.75 -5.09
N PRO A 89 7.91 5.22 -6.34
CA PRO A 89 9.09 5.13 -7.17
C PRO A 89 9.62 6.52 -7.52
N PRO A 90 10.94 6.66 -7.67
CA PRO A 90 11.51 7.94 -8.08
C PRO A 90 10.94 8.34 -9.45
N GLN A 91 10.47 9.57 -9.53
CA GLN A 91 9.95 10.10 -10.80
C GLN A 91 11.10 10.68 -11.57
N LYS A 92 11.29 10.18 -12.78
CA LYS A 92 12.25 10.77 -13.70
C LYS A 92 11.56 11.95 -14.38
N GLU A 93 12.13 13.12 -14.20
CA GLU A 93 11.76 14.24 -15.04
C GLU A 93 12.29 13.97 -16.43
N SER A 94 11.40 13.98 -17.37
CA SER A 94 11.78 13.86 -18.77
C SER A 94 11.97 15.25 -19.34
#